data_42156667c7effe9b0429d6dcba85feb6
#
_entry.id   42156667c7effe9b0429d6dcba85feb6
#
_cell.length_a   1.000
_cell.length_b   1.000
_cell.length_c   1.000
_cell.angle_alpha   90.00
_cell.angle_beta   90.00
_cell.angle_gamma   90.00
#
_symmetry.space_group_name_H-M   'P 1'
#
loop_
_entity.id
_entity.type
_entity.pdbx_description
1 polymer ?
#
loop_
_entity_poly.entity_id
_entity_poly.type
_entity_poly.pdbx_seq_one_letter_code
_entity_poly.pdbx_strand_id
1 'polypeptide(L)'
;MLKTYLLLPLILIAGFFGPFFDATSEERTKDISLELAAAFRHEAEVRARHHPPVPTGLGVRSCADETKLYQGGIASWYGPGFHGRKMANGRNFNMHDYTVAHRRLPLGTRVCISNPENGKWVFATVTDRGPYVHGRVVDLSKRVAQDLDIMAEGVAAVKIYVVSI
;
A
#
# COMPACT_ATOMS: atom_id res chain seq x y z
N MET A 1 43.69 -33.54 50.13
CA MET A 1 43.23 -34.10 48.87
C MET A 1 43.59 -33.11 47.77
N LEU A 2 44.66 -33.38 47.04
CA LEU A 2 45.26 -32.55 46.00
C LEU A 2 44.47 -32.72 44.71
N LYS A 3 44.00 -31.61 44.09
CA LYS A 3 43.53 -31.60 42.73
C LYS A 3 44.63 -31.02 41.84
N THR A 4 45.14 -31.89 41.01
CA THR A 4 46.21 -31.67 40.05
C THR A 4 45.61 -30.86 38.86
N TYR A 5 46.14 -29.66 38.60
CA TYR A 5 45.87 -28.90 37.38
C TYR A 5 46.81 -29.38 36.28
N LEU A 6 46.23 -29.95 35.23
CA LEU A 6 46.94 -30.36 34.02
C LEU A 6 47.06 -29.15 33.10
N LEU A 7 48.28 -28.60 32.97
CA LEU A 7 48.65 -27.59 32.02
C LEU A 7 48.82 -28.22 30.63
N LEU A 8 47.95 -27.89 29.70
CA LEU A 8 48.14 -28.21 28.28
C LEU A 8 48.95 -27.10 27.61
N PRO A 9 49.90 -27.42 26.74
CA PRO A 9 50.76 -26.43 26.11
C PRO A 9 50.04 -25.70 24.98
N LEU A 10 50.24 -24.40 24.99
CA LEU A 10 49.85 -23.46 23.92
C LEU A 10 50.67 -23.75 22.66
N ILE A 11 50.10 -24.44 21.67
CA ILE A 11 50.71 -24.59 20.36
C ILE A 11 50.42 -23.31 19.55
N LEU A 12 51.47 -22.53 19.39
CA LEU A 12 51.50 -21.34 18.52
C LEU A 12 51.52 -21.83 17.07
N ILE A 13 50.39 -21.87 16.39
CA ILE A 13 50.33 -21.97 14.93
C ILE A 13 50.23 -20.55 14.36
N ALA A 14 51.40 -19.92 14.25
CA ALA A 14 51.58 -18.78 13.35
C ALA A 14 51.80 -19.36 11.95
N GLY A 15 50.87 -19.13 11.05
CA GLY A 15 51.10 -19.50 9.66
C GLY A 15 49.86 -19.43 8.79
N PHE A 16 49.84 -18.44 7.96
CA PHE A 16 49.01 -18.38 6.74
C PHE A 16 47.49 -18.13 6.89
N PHE A 17 47.11 -16.95 7.33
CA PHE A 17 45.90 -16.33 6.83
C PHE A 17 46.31 -15.28 5.81
N GLY A 18 46.50 -15.70 4.56
CA GLY A 18 46.47 -14.84 3.41
C GLY A 18 45.09 -14.21 3.26
N PRO A 19 44.96 -13.04 2.69
CA PRO A 19 43.67 -12.39 2.52
C PRO A 19 42.91 -13.10 1.38
N PHE A 20 42.27 -14.22 1.71
CA PHE A 20 41.21 -14.77 0.86
C PHE A 20 39.93 -14.00 1.21
N PHE A 21 39.99 -12.69 0.99
CA PHE A 21 38.80 -11.87 1.01
C PHE A 21 38.06 -12.16 -0.30
N ASP A 22 37.06 -13.01 -0.19
CA ASP A 22 36.30 -13.59 -1.27
C ASP A 22 35.57 -12.48 -2.05
N ALA A 23 36.13 -12.09 -3.21
CA ALA A 23 35.49 -11.17 -4.15
C ALA A 23 34.09 -11.63 -4.60
N THR A 24 33.74 -12.89 -4.36
CA THR A 24 32.47 -13.50 -4.72
C THR A 24 31.31 -13.06 -3.82
N SER A 25 31.59 -12.64 -2.57
CA SER A 25 30.56 -12.19 -1.63
C SER A 25 30.05 -10.78 -1.95
N GLU A 26 30.92 -9.92 -2.44
CA GLU A 26 30.59 -8.54 -2.81
C GLU A 26 29.84 -8.47 -4.17
N GLU A 27 30.20 -9.35 -5.08
CA GLU A 27 29.51 -9.51 -6.37
C GLU A 27 28.11 -10.08 -6.20
N ARG A 28 27.95 -11.07 -5.31
CA ARG A 28 26.65 -11.69 -4.99
C ARG A 28 25.70 -10.71 -4.26
N THR A 29 26.20 -9.84 -3.40
CA THR A 29 25.38 -8.82 -2.74
C THR A 29 24.95 -7.71 -3.70
N LYS A 30 25.77 -7.35 -4.68
CA LYS A 30 25.41 -6.42 -5.76
C LYS A 30 24.32 -6.98 -6.66
N ASP A 31 24.40 -8.26 -7.00
CA ASP A 31 23.43 -8.95 -7.85
C ASP A 31 22.05 -9.04 -7.17
N ILE A 32 22.00 -9.44 -5.89
CA ILE A 32 20.77 -9.47 -5.09
C ILE A 32 20.16 -8.07 -4.95
N SER A 33 20.99 -7.04 -4.77
CA SER A 33 20.52 -5.65 -4.69
C SER A 33 19.94 -5.16 -6.01
N LEU A 34 20.50 -5.60 -7.13
CA LEU A 34 20.04 -5.24 -8.47
C LEU A 34 18.72 -5.96 -8.81
N GLU A 35 18.60 -7.25 -8.48
CA GLU A 35 17.35 -8.01 -8.64
C GLU A 35 16.23 -7.46 -7.77
N LEU A 36 16.53 -7.13 -6.51
CA LEU A 36 15.57 -6.52 -5.60
C LEU A 36 15.10 -5.16 -6.10
N ALA A 37 16.02 -4.32 -6.59
CA ALA A 37 15.69 -3.03 -7.20
C ALA A 37 14.90 -3.17 -8.51
N ALA A 38 15.13 -4.23 -9.29
CA ALA A 38 14.35 -4.55 -10.49
C ALA A 38 12.94 -5.02 -10.13
N ALA A 39 12.80 -5.88 -9.10
CA ALA A 39 11.51 -6.33 -8.59
C ALA A 39 10.67 -5.15 -8.06
N PHE A 40 11.27 -4.25 -7.28
CA PHE A 40 10.60 -3.02 -6.81
C PHE A 40 10.20 -2.09 -7.95
N ARG A 41 11.03 -1.96 -9.00
CA ARG A 41 10.68 -1.19 -10.21
C ARG A 41 9.53 -1.83 -10.98
N HIS A 42 9.55 -3.15 -11.15
CA HIS A 42 8.47 -3.87 -11.82
C HIS A 42 7.15 -3.75 -11.07
N GLU A 43 7.18 -3.87 -9.74
CA GLU A 43 5.99 -3.71 -8.90
C GLU A 43 5.45 -2.25 -8.93
N ALA A 44 6.35 -1.27 -8.97
CA ALA A 44 6.00 0.15 -9.16
C ALA A 44 5.39 0.41 -10.55
N GLU A 45 5.89 -0.25 -11.59
CA GLU A 45 5.43 -0.11 -12.97
C GLU A 45 4.07 -0.81 -13.20
N VAL A 46 3.85 -1.98 -12.60
CA VAL A 46 2.55 -2.67 -12.56
C VAL A 46 1.54 -1.81 -11.78
N ARG A 47 1.98 -1.22 -10.67
CA ARG A 47 1.19 -0.27 -9.86
C ARG A 47 0.80 0.98 -10.66
N ALA A 48 1.72 1.53 -11.46
CA ALA A 48 1.49 2.70 -12.32
C ALA A 48 0.53 2.42 -13.49
N ARG A 49 0.50 1.19 -14.02
CA ARG A 49 -0.44 0.78 -15.10
C ARG A 49 -1.88 0.67 -14.64
N HIS A 50 -2.10 0.32 -13.38
CA HIS A 50 -3.44 0.24 -12.78
C HIS A 50 -3.92 1.57 -12.18
N HIS A 51 -3.01 2.50 -12.02
CA HIS A 51 -3.30 3.84 -11.55
C HIS A 51 -2.32 4.78 -12.24
N PRO A 52 -2.76 5.51 -13.29
CA PRO A 52 -1.90 6.53 -13.87
C PRO A 52 -1.47 7.44 -12.72
N PRO A 53 -0.18 7.77 -12.61
CA PRO A 53 0.28 8.67 -11.56
C PRO A 53 -0.58 9.92 -11.66
N VAL A 54 -1.07 10.39 -10.51
CA VAL A 54 -1.63 11.75 -10.44
C VAL A 54 -0.59 12.64 -11.10
N PRO A 55 -0.97 13.49 -12.10
CA PRO A 55 0.00 14.35 -12.75
C PRO A 55 0.70 15.18 -11.68
N THR A 56 1.92 14.79 -11.32
CA THR A 56 2.76 15.49 -10.33
C THR A 56 3.25 16.86 -10.85
N GLY A 57 2.75 17.27 -12.02
CA GLY A 57 3.08 18.54 -12.65
C GLY A 57 2.14 19.72 -12.34
N LEU A 58 1.02 19.50 -11.66
CA LEU A 58 0.03 20.55 -11.40
C LEU A 58 -0.23 20.75 -9.89
N GLY A 59 0.74 20.73 -9.04
CA GLY A 59 0.65 21.29 -7.69
C GLY A 59 -0.61 20.93 -6.86
N VAL A 60 -1.31 19.81 -7.17
CA VAL A 60 -2.50 19.38 -6.42
C VAL A 60 -2.08 19.05 -5.00
N ARG A 61 -2.42 19.92 -4.06
CA ARG A 61 -2.07 19.81 -2.65
C ARG A 61 -3.16 19.14 -1.82
N SER A 62 -4.38 19.03 -2.38
CA SER A 62 -5.52 18.41 -1.71
C SER A 62 -6.61 18.01 -2.70
N CYS A 63 -7.57 17.19 -2.26
CA CYS A 63 -8.79 16.91 -3.02
C CYS A 63 -9.59 18.18 -3.36
N ALA A 64 -9.48 19.22 -2.56
CA ALA A 64 -10.29 20.42 -2.69
C ALA A 64 -9.82 21.34 -3.83
N ASP A 65 -8.56 21.18 -4.30
CA ASP A 65 -7.97 22.12 -5.26
C ASP A 65 -8.58 22.03 -6.68
N GLU A 66 -9.08 20.84 -7.05
CA GLU A 66 -9.62 20.60 -8.41
C GLU A 66 -11.02 19.98 -8.42
N THR A 67 -11.67 19.85 -7.26
CA THR A 67 -12.88 19.03 -7.14
C THR A 67 -13.92 19.69 -6.22
N LYS A 68 -15.20 19.41 -6.49
CA LYS A 68 -16.29 19.87 -5.64
C LYS A 68 -16.60 18.83 -4.56
N LEU A 69 -16.67 19.25 -3.30
CA LEU A 69 -17.17 18.42 -2.21
C LEU A 69 -18.56 17.89 -2.56
N TYR A 70 -18.68 16.57 -2.60
CA TYR A 70 -19.94 15.87 -2.88
C TYR A 70 -20.65 15.48 -1.59
N GLN A 71 -19.92 14.80 -0.67
CA GLN A 71 -20.51 14.27 0.57
C GLN A 71 -19.43 14.07 1.63
N GLY A 72 -19.79 14.31 2.90
CA GLY A 72 -19.05 13.85 4.08
C GLY A 72 -19.80 12.76 4.79
N GLY A 73 -19.10 11.91 5.55
CA GLY A 73 -19.70 10.86 6.36
C GLY A 73 -18.70 9.77 6.75
N ILE A 74 -19.22 8.66 7.26
CA ILE A 74 -18.40 7.55 7.72
C ILE A 74 -18.07 6.60 6.56
N ALA A 75 -16.79 6.28 6.40
CA ALA A 75 -16.30 5.21 5.55
C ALA A 75 -16.05 3.95 6.36
N SER A 76 -16.18 2.79 5.71
CA SER A 76 -15.59 1.52 6.15
C SER A 76 -14.80 0.91 5.00
N TRP A 77 -14.20 -0.26 5.20
CA TRP A 77 -13.51 -0.94 4.13
C TRP A 77 -13.89 -2.42 4.04
N TYR A 78 -13.81 -2.97 2.83
CA TYR A 78 -14.08 -4.38 2.56
C TYR A 78 -12.97 -5.28 3.07
N GLY A 79 -13.33 -6.20 3.96
CA GLY A 79 -12.41 -7.24 4.44
C GLY A 79 -11.98 -8.23 3.35
N PRO A 80 -10.99 -9.09 3.65
CA PRO A 80 -10.43 -10.05 2.67
C PRO A 80 -11.46 -11.00 2.06
N GLY A 81 -12.55 -11.30 2.78
CA GLY A 81 -13.62 -12.21 2.30
C GLY A 81 -14.43 -11.71 1.10
N PHE A 82 -14.21 -10.46 0.66
CA PHE A 82 -14.83 -9.90 -0.54
C PHE A 82 -13.94 -10.03 -1.78
N HIS A 83 -12.66 -10.35 -1.63
CA HIS A 83 -11.75 -10.48 -2.77
C HIS A 83 -12.24 -11.53 -3.76
N GLY A 84 -12.26 -11.20 -5.05
CA GLY A 84 -12.74 -12.05 -6.13
C GLY A 84 -14.27 -12.05 -6.34
N ARG A 85 -15.06 -11.45 -5.44
CA ARG A 85 -16.51 -11.34 -5.63
C ARG A 85 -16.86 -10.36 -6.73
N LYS A 86 -17.97 -10.63 -7.43
CA LYS A 86 -18.47 -9.77 -8.49
C LYS A 86 -19.01 -8.46 -7.93
N MET A 87 -18.56 -7.34 -8.46
CA MET A 87 -19.04 -6.00 -8.16
C MET A 87 -20.22 -5.59 -9.04
N ALA A 88 -20.88 -4.48 -8.71
CA ALA A 88 -22.02 -3.97 -9.49
C ALA A 88 -21.64 -3.57 -10.93
N ASN A 89 -20.39 -3.24 -11.22
CA ASN A 89 -19.89 -2.98 -12.58
C ASN A 89 -19.61 -4.25 -13.40
N GLY A 90 -19.87 -5.44 -12.85
CA GLY A 90 -19.66 -6.72 -13.51
C GLY A 90 -18.24 -7.30 -13.40
N ARG A 91 -17.26 -6.55 -12.90
CA ARG A 91 -15.87 -7.03 -12.69
C ARG A 91 -15.72 -7.69 -11.31
N ASN A 92 -14.69 -8.50 -11.15
CA ASN A 92 -14.34 -9.06 -9.84
C ASN A 92 -13.62 -8.03 -8.97
N PHE A 93 -13.99 -7.98 -7.68
CA PHE A 93 -13.35 -7.11 -6.71
C PHE A 93 -11.92 -7.55 -6.44
N ASN A 94 -10.99 -6.61 -6.59
CA ASN A 94 -9.61 -6.77 -6.15
C ASN A 94 -9.35 -5.80 -5.00
N MET A 95 -9.07 -6.32 -3.82
CA MET A 95 -8.83 -5.51 -2.62
C MET A 95 -7.59 -4.62 -2.71
N HIS A 96 -6.70 -4.85 -3.68
CA HIS A 96 -5.49 -4.08 -3.93
C HIS A 96 -5.68 -2.94 -4.95
N ASP A 97 -6.85 -2.83 -5.56
CA ASP A 97 -7.19 -1.75 -6.49
C ASP A 97 -7.74 -0.53 -5.75
N TYR A 98 -7.66 0.63 -6.40
CA TYR A 98 -8.24 1.88 -5.90
C TYR A 98 -9.71 1.98 -6.27
N THR A 99 -10.55 1.23 -5.57
CA THR A 99 -11.98 1.13 -5.82
C THR A 99 -12.80 1.38 -4.57
N VAL A 100 -14.02 1.86 -4.78
CA VAL A 100 -14.98 2.13 -3.71
C VAL A 100 -16.39 1.72 -4.12
N ALA A 101 -17.23 1.42 -3.12
CA ALA A 101 -18.66 1.32 -3.30
C ALA A 101 -19.36 2.59 -2.83
N HIS A 102 -20.30 3.07 -3.63
CA HIS A 102 -21.14 4.22 -3.30
C HIS A 102 -22.58 3.98 -3.77
N ARG A 103 -23.56 4.44 -2.96
CA ARG A 103 -24.99 4.18 -3.25
C ARG A 103 -25.51 4.86 -4.50
N ARG A 104 -25.12 6.12 -4.74
CA ARG A 104 -25.74 7.01 -5.72
C ARG A 104 -24.82 7.43 -6.87
N LEU A 105 -23.53 7.62 -6.63
CA LEU A 105 -22.61 8.04 -7.69
C LEU A 105 -22.61 7.01 -8.83
N PRO A 106 -22.60 7.44 -10.11
CA PRO A 106 -22.51 6.53 -11.24
C PRO A 106 -21.29 5.59 -11.12
N LEU A 107 -21.45 4.35 -11.61
CA LEU A 107 -20.30 3.44 -11.75
C LEU A 107 -19.31 4.03 -12.75
N GLY A 108 -18.03 3.95 -12.45
CA GLY A 108 -16.98 4.60 -13.23
C GLY A 108 -16.63 6.01 -12.78
N THR A 109 -17.44 6.64 -11.91
CA THR A 109 -17.10 7.97 -11.38
C THR A 109 -15.76 7.94 -10.65
N ARG A 110 -14.88 8.86 -11.02
CA ARG A 110 -13.62 9.07 -10.28
C ARG A 110 -13.88 10.02 -9.11
N VAL A 111 -13.44 9.61 -7.95
CA VAL A 111 -13.58 10.37 -6.70
C VAL A 111 -12.25 10.58 -6.06
N CYS A 112 -12.09 11.69 -5.34
CA CYS A 112 -11.02 11.88 -4.36
C CYS A 112 -11.64 11.76 -2.98
N ILE A 113 -11.02 10.95 -2.12
CA ILE A 113 -11.46 10.73 -0.75
C ILE A 113 -10.37 11.26 0.19
N SER A 114 -10.75 12.10 1.11
CA SER A 114 -9.83 12.61 2.14
C SER A 114 -10.28 12.21 3.53
N ASN A 115 -9.29 11.91 4.36
CA ASN A 115 -9.43 11.76 5.80
C ASN A 115 -9.09 13.10 6.45
N PRO A 116 -10.07 13.82 7.03
CA PRO A 116 -9.83 15.14 7.61
C PRO A 116 -9.02 15.10 8.91
N GLU A 117 -8.92 13.94 9.57
CA GLU A 117 -8.19 13.80 10.84
C GLU A 117 -6.68 13.81 10.65
N ASN A 118 -6.19 13.23 9.53
CA ASN A 118 -4.75 13.12 9.27
C ASN A 118 -4.30 13.83 7.97
N GLY A 119 -5.24 14.46 7.23
CA GLY A 119 -4.98 15.17 5.99
C GLY A 119 -4.63 14.28 4.78
N LYS A 120 -4.62 12.94 4.94
CA LYS A 120 -4.37 12.02 3.82
C LYS A 120 -5.53 12.00 2.85
N TRP A 121 -5.22 11.81 1.57
CA TRP A 121 -6.23 11.72 0.53
C TRP A 121 -5.77 10.77 -0.59
N VAL A 122 -6.73 10.24 -1.33
CA VAL A 122 -6.49 9.26 -2.39
C VAL A 122 -7.58 9.34 -3.47
N PHE A 123 -7.19 9.14 -4.72
CA PHE A 123 -8.14 8.94 -5.81
C PHE A 123 -8.59 7.49 -5.89
N ALA A 124 -9.89 7.29 -6.17
CA ALA A 124 -10.48 5.98 -6.38
C ALA A 124 -11.60 6.05 -7.42
N THR A 125 -12.04 4.88 -7.88
CA THR A 125 -13.15 4.75 -8.83
C THR A 125 -14.33 4.06 -8.18
N VAL A 126 -15.53 4.55 -8.39
CA VAL A 126 -16.78 3.90 -7.96
C VAL A 126 -17.02 2.68 -8.85
N THR A 127 -16.93 1.50 -8.29
CA THR A 127 -17.07 0.22 -9.03
C THR A 127 -18.21 -0.65 -8.51
N ASP A 128 -18.70 -0.33 -7.30
CA ASP A 128 -19.70 -1.14 -6.63
C ASP A 128 -20.81 -0.29 -5.98
N ARG A 129 -21.87 -0.98 -5.51
CA ARG A 129 -22.99 -0.41 -4.82
C ARG A 129 -22.94 -0.73 -3.32
N GLY A 130 -23.29 0.25 -2.52
CA GLY A 130 -23.23 0.24 -1.06
C GLY A 130 -22.66 1.55 -0.54
N PRO A 131 -22.42 1.65 0.77
CA PRO A 131 -22.84 0.75 1.84
C PRO A 131 -24.36 0.76 2.08
N TYR A 132 -24.90 -0.37 2.49
CA TYR A 132 -26.31 -0.48 2.93
C TYR A 132 -26.45 -0.44 4.45
N VAL A 133 -25.36 -0.31 5.18
CA VAL A 133 -25.33 -0.11 6.63
C VAL A 133 -25.61 1.36 6.92
N HIS A 134 -26.53 1.59 7.86
CA HIS A 134 -26.91 2.96 8.26
C HIS A 134 -25.70 3.76 8.78
N GLY A 135 -25.65 5.05 8.45
CA GLY A 135 -24.56 5.94 8.88
C GLY A 135 -23.32 5.93 8.00
N ARG A 136 -23.08 4.88 7.20
CA ARG A 136 -21.96 4.84 6.27
C ARG A 136 -22.32 5.44 4.91
N VAL A 137 -21.34 6.08 4.28
CA VAL A 137 -21.49 6.74 2.97
C VAL A 137 -20.68 6.08 1.87
N VAL A 138 -19.58 5.41 2.21
CA VAL A 138 -18.68 4.76 1.25
C VAL A 138 -18.02 3.54 1.89
N ASP A 139 -17.84 2.48 1.11
CA ASP A 139 -17.01 1.34 1.49
C ASP A 139 -15.76 1.32 0.58
N LEU A 140 -14.60 1.26 1.19
CA LEU A 140 -13.30 1.38 0.55
C LEU A 140 -12.70 0.01 0.25
N SER A 141 -11.91 -0.11 -0.79
CA SER A 141 -10.99 -1.25 -0.91
C SER A 141 -9.94 -1.20 0.21
N LYS A 142 -9.30 -2.34 0.49
CA LYS A 142 -8.20 -2.41 1.46
C LYS A 142 -7.08 -1.43 1.10
N ARG A 143 -6.76 -1.29 -0.19
CA ARG A 143 -5.73 -0.38 -0.68
C ARG A 143 -6.03 1.08 -0.35
N VAL A 144 -7.25 1.53 -0.62
CA VAL A 144 -7.70 2.89 -0.30
C VAL A 144 -7.65 3.13 1.21
N ALA A 145 -8.12 2.17 2.00
CA ALA A 145 -8.10 2.27 3.46
C ALA A 145 -6.66 2.35 4.04
N GLN A 146 -5.71 1.62 3.44
CA GLN A 146 -4.29 1.69 3.80
C GLN A 146 -3.70 3.08 3.53
N ASP A 147 -3.96 3.63 2.35
CA ASP A 147 -3.40 4.92 1.96
C ASP A 147 -4.03 6.09 2.76
N LEU A 148 -5.27 5.95 3.21
CA LEU A 148 -5.94 6.89 4.12
C LEU A 148 -5.62 6.67 5.60
N ASP A 149 -4.89 5.59 5.93
CA ASP A 149 -4.49 5.23 7.31
C ASP A 149 -5.68 5.03 8.26
N ILE A 150 -6.67 4.25 7.81
CA ILE A 150 -7.89 3.95 8.58
C ILE A 150 -8.08 2.44 8.83
N MET A 151 -7.02 1.66 8.62
CA MET A 151 -7.09 0.19 8.74
C MET A 151 -7.32 -0.27 10.18
N ALA A 152 -6.72 0.41 11.14
CA ALA A 152 -6.76 0.03 12.54
C ALA A 152 -8.15 0.28 13.15
N GLU A 153 -8.75 1.40 12.82
CA GLU A 153 -10.06 1.82 13.31
C GLU A 153 -11.22 1.09 12.62
N GLY A 154 -10.99 0.60 11.41
CA GLY A 154 -12.00 -0.08 10.58
C GLY A 154 -13.06 0.84 9.99
N VAL A 155 -13.29 2.00 10.60
CA VAL A 155 -14.19 3.07 10.17
C VAL A 155 -13.56 4.44 10.45
N ALA A 156 -13.83 5.43 9.60
CA ALA A 156 -13.36 6.80 9.81
C ALA A 156 -14.27 7.82 9.15
N ALA A 157 -14.22 9.05 9.63
CA ALA A 157 -14.83 10.19 8.96
C ALA A 157 -14.04 10.50 7.67
N VAL A 158 -14.76 10.69 6.56
CA VAL A 158 -14.16 11.05 5.28
C VAL A 158 -14.95 12.13 4.57
N LYS A 159 -14.28 12.83 3.65
CA LYS A 159 -14.90 13.71 2.66
C LYS A 159 -14.69 13.14 1.27
N ILE A 160 -15.76 13.11 0.47
CA ILE A 160 -15.79 12.59 -0.90
C ILE A 160 -15.94 13.78 -1.85
N TYR A 161 -15.03 13.87 -2.79
CA TYR A 161 -15.05 14.89 -3.84
C TYR A 161 -15.17 14.18 -5.19
N VAL A 162 -16.02 14.70 -6.08
CA VAL A 162 -16.13 14.21 -7.45
C VAL A 162 -15.13 14.94 -8.32
N VAL A 163 -14.28 14.18 -8.99
CA VAL A 163 -13.35 14.72 -9.97
C VAL A 163 -14.16 15.07 -11.22
N SER A 164 -14.11 16.33 -11.66
CA SER A 164 -14.70 16.72 -12.94
C SER A 164 -14.09 15.91 -14.07
N ILE A 165 -14.96 15.32 -14.88
CA ILE A 165 -14.59 14.57 -16.09
C ILE A 165 -14.28 15.58 -17.19
#